data_9a727784215a842a8185930848f7dc10
#
_entry.id   9a727784215a842a8185930848f7dc10
#
_cell.length_a   1.000
_cell.length_b   1.000
_cell.length_c   1.000
_cell.angle_alpha   90.00
_cell.angle_beta   90.00
_cell.angle_gamma   90.00
#
_symmetry.space_group_name_H-M   'P 1'
#
loop_
_entity.id
_entity.type
_entity.pdbx_description
1 polymer ?
#
loop_
_entity_poly.entity_id
_entity_poly.type
_entity_poly.pdbx_seq_one_letter_code
_entity_poly.pdbx_strand_id
1 'polypeptide(L)'
;MGYKTAQEEFWSGQFGNDYIERNKDNALLEAKMNLWMKVLECTKDVESVIEFGSNIGLNLKTMKIINSKLNFAAVEINHKAVDILKNDALLKDSVDIYEQSIVEYNPEKMYDLAFTAGVLIHINPDELQNVYEKLYKSSKKYICVAEYYNPSPVTVTYRGNQER
;
A
#
# COMPACT_ATOMS: atom_id res chain seq x y z
N MET A 1 -19.46 -0.58 -12.45
CA MET A 1 -18.51 -1.50 -13.12
C MET A 1 -18.17 -2.59 -12.12
N GLY A 2 -18.06 -3.85 -12.53
CA GLY A 2 -17.66 -4.94 -11.62
C GLY A 2 -16.14 -4.97 -11.47
N TYR A 3 -15.64 -5.57 -10.38
CA TYR A 3 -14.22 -5.80 -10.17
C TYR A 3 -13.68 -6.84 -11.18
N LYS A 4 -12.42 -6.72 -11.55
CA LYS A 4 -11.75 -7.61 -12.49
C LYS A 4 -11.42 -8.98 -11.87
N THR A 5 -11.12 -8.99 -10.57
CA THR A 5 -10.74 -10.18 -9.82
C THR A 5 -11.56 -10.36 -8.53
N ALA A 6 -11.69 -11.59 -8.05
CA ALA A 6 -12.33 -11.89 -6.77
C ALA A 6 -11.59 -11.26 -5.57
N GLN A 7 -10.27 -11.07 -5.69
CA GLN A 7 -9.45 -10.41 -4.67
C GLN A 7 -9.82 -8.92 -4.54
N GLU A 8 -10.07 -8.22 -5.64
CA GLU A 8 -10.53 -6.83 -5.61
C GLU A 8 -11.88 -6.69 -4.90
N GLU A 9 -12.86 -7.56 -5.23
CA GLU A 9 -14.17 -7.58 -4.58
C GLU A 9 -14.04 -7.85 -3.06
N PHE A 10 -13.17 -8.77 -2.68
CA PHE A 10 -12.92 -9.13 -1.29
C PHE A 10 -12.35 -7.95 -0.47
N TRP A 11 -11.33 -7.25 -1.00
CA TRP A 11 -10.67 -6.15 -0.29
C TRP A 11 -11.46 -4.85 -0.31
N SER A 12 -12.25 -4.59 -1.35
CA SER A 12 -13.16 -3.44 -1.41
C SER A 12 -14.39 -3.60 -0.50
N GLY A 13 -14.74 -4.85 -0.16
CA GLY A 13 -15.94 -5.22 0.57
C GLY A 13 -15.78 -5.29 2.10
N GLN A 14 -16.66 -6.10 2.72
CA GLN A 14 -16.74 -6.21 4.18
C GLN A 14 -15.44 -6.70 4.84
N PHE A 15 -14.72 -7.62 4.20
CA PHE A 15 -13.46 -8.10 4.77
C PHE A 15 -12.41 -6.98 4.90
N GLY A 16 -12.28 -6.13 3.86
CA GLY A 16 -11.40 -4.95 3.91
C GLY A 16 -11.83 -3.97 5.01
N ASN A 17 -13.15 -3.77 5.20
CA ASN A 17 -13.68 -2.95 6.28
C ASN A 17 -13.31 -3.49 7.67
N ASP A 18 -13.42 -4.81 7.88
CA ASP A 18 -13.06 -5.46 9.14
C ASP A 18 -11.54 -5.45 9.38
N TYR A 19 -10.75 -5.46 8.31
CA TYR A 19 -9.30 -5.37 8.37
C TYR A 19 -8.81 -4.01 8.89
N ILE A 20 -9.53 -2.93 8.62
CA ILE A 20 -9.24 -1.58 9.12
C ILE A 20 -9.15 -1.56 10.64
N GLU A 21 -10.10 -2.20 11.33
CA GLU A 21 -10.17 -2.21 12.80
C GLU A 21 -8.91 -2.87 13.44
N ARG A 22 -8.26 -3.77 12.74
CA ARG A 22 -7.06 -4.47 13.20
C ARG A 22 -5.77 -3.65 13.06
N ASN A 23 -5.80 -2.61 12.23
CA ASN A 23 -4.63 -1.75 11.97
C ASN A 23 -4.59 -0.50 12.85
N LYS A 24 -5.41 -0.41 13.89
CA LYS A 24 -5.47 0.73 14.81
C LYS A 24 -4.51 0.62 16.01
N ASP A 25 -3.73 -0.47 16.11
CA ASP A 25 -2.83 -0.72 17.24
C ASP A 25 -1.54 0.12 17.14
N ASN A 26 -1.20 0.78 18.24
CA ASN A 26 0.03 1.58 18.37
C ASN A 26 1.32 0.73 18.25
N ALA A 27 1.30 -0.55 18.62
CA ALA A 27 2.44 -1.45 18.46
C ALA A 27 2.83 -1.64 16.99
N LEU A 28 1.84 -1.60 16.07
CA LEU A 28 2.09 -1.63 14.62
C LEU A 28 2.82 -0.38 14.14
N LEU A 29 2.55 0.77 14.74
CA LEU A 29 3.22 2.03 14.36
C LEU A 29 4.71 1.98 14.70
N GLU A 30 5.09 1.44 15.86
CA GLU A 30 6.50 1.29 16.26
C GLU A 30 7.26 0.34 15.34
N ALA A 31 6.66 -0.81 15.00
CA ALA A 31 7.26 -1.76 14.06
C ALA A 31 7.49 -1.14 12.68
N LYS A 32 6.51 -0.38 12.18
CA LYS A 32 6.61 0.36 10.92
C LYS A 32 7.65 1.48 10.99
N MET A 33 7.77 2.18 12.12
CA MET A 33 8.79 3.20 12.34
C MET A 33 10.19 2.63 12.10
N ASN A 34 10.50 1.48 12.73
CA ASN A 34 11.81 0.82 12.57
C ASN A 34 12.10 0.38 11.12
N LEU A 35 11.08 -0.09 10.41
CA LEU A 35 11.21 -0.45 8.98
C LEU A 35 11.51 0.79 8.13
N TRP A 36 10.65 1.82 8.25
CA TRP A 36 10.73 2.98 7.36
C TRP A 36 11.92 3.89 7.66
N MET A 37 12.41 3.94 8.89
CA MET A 37 13.69 4.58 9.20
C MET A 37 14.84 3.94 8.41
N LYS A 38 14.94 2.61 8.41
CA LYS A 38 15.98 1.88 7.65
C LYS A 38 15.84 2.09 6.14
N VAL A 39 14.62 2.06 5.61
CA VAL A 39 14.38 2.29 4.17
C VAL A 39 14.79 3.70 3.79
N LEU A 40 14.37 4.72 4.54
CA LEU A 40 14.71 6.13 4.25
C LEU A 40 16.19 6.44 4.46
N GLU A 41 16.89 5.75 5.35
CA GLU A 41 18.36 5.84 5.47
C GLU A 41 19.07 5.30 4.22
N CYS A 42 18.54 4.24 3.60
CA CYS A 42 19.11 3.63 2.38
C CYS A 42 18.68 4.35 1.09
N THR A 43 17.58 5.12 1.12
CA THR A 43 17.02 5.81 -0.04
C THR A 43 17.23 7.32 0.08
N LYS A 44 18.39 7.79 -0.41
CA LYS A 44 18.75 9.22 -0.33
C LYS A 44 17.91 10.06 -1.30
N ASP A 45 17.69 11.31 -0.91
CA ASP A 45 17.03 12.32 -1.76
C ASP A 45 15.62 11.93 -2.22
N VAL A 46 14.85 11.26 -1.34
CA VAL A 46 13.43 10.98 -1.55
C VAL A 46 12.62 12.16 -1.04
N GLU A 47 11.80 12.74 -1.92
CA GLU A 47 10.88 13.84 -1.63
C GLU A 47 9.43 13.44 -1.88
N SER A 48 9.20 12.42 -2.70
CA SER A 48 7.88 11.94 -3.08
C SER A 48 7.77 10.43 -3.02
N VAL A 49 6.65 9.93 -2.48
CA VAL A 49 6.42 8.52 -2.18
C VAL A 49 5.03 8.10 -2.64
N ILE A 50 4.90 6.95 -3.29
CA ILE A 50 3.61 6.33 -3.59
C ILE A 50 3.50 4.94 -2.95
N GLU A 51 2.40 4.70 -2.23
CA GLU A 51 2.05 3.40 -1.66
C GLU A 51 0.94 2.72 -2.46
N PHE A 52 1.16 1.46 -2.83
CA PHE A 52 0.18 0.60 -3.46
C PHE A 52 -0.49 -0.28 -2.40
N GLY A 53 -1.81 -0.09 -2.18
CA GLY A 53 -2.58 -0.74 -1.12
C GLY A 53 -2.33 -0.11 0.25
N SER A 54 -2.60 1.18 0.37
CA SER A 54 -2.25 1.97 1.55
C SER A 54 -3.11 1.69 2.78
N ASN A 55 -4.27 1.07 2.61
CA ASN A 55 -5.27 0.97 3.68
C ASN A 55 -5.49 2.36 4.34
N ILE A 56 -5.51 2.46 5.64
CA ILE A 56 -5.65 3.73 6.39
C ILE A 56 -4.37 4.57 6.46
N GLY A 57 -3.35 4.26 5.65
CA GLY A 57 -2.13 5.04 5.51
C GLY A 57 -1.12 4.95 6.65
N LEU A 58 -1.07 3.84 7.41
CA LEU A 58 -0.13 3.71 8.54
C LEU A 58 1.34 3.83 8.13
N ASN A 59 1.72 3.31 6.96
CA ASN A 59 3.08 3.45 6.46
C ASN A 59 3.39 4.91 6.12
N LEU A 60 2.47 5.59 5.44
CA LEU A 60 2.60 7.00 5.06
C LEU A 60 2.67 7.90 6.30
N LYS A 61 1.83 7.66 7.32
CA LYS A 61 1.90 8.35 8.62
C LYS A 61 3.26 8.21 9.26
N THR A 62 3.77 6.99 9.30
CA THR A 62 5.09 6.71 9.88
C THR A 62 6.18 7.47 9.14
N MET A 63 6.18 7.44 7.81
CA MET A 63 7.13 8.21 7.01
C MET A 63 6.97 9.72 7.22
N LYS A 64 5.75 10.22 7.36
CA LYS A 64 5.49 11.65 7.64
C LYS A 64 6.03 12.10 8.99
N ILE A 65 5.99 11.23 10.00
CA ILE A 65 6.59 11.48 11.32
C ILE A 65 8.12 11.51 11.20
N ILE A 66 8.72 10.59 10.43
CA ILE A 66 10.18 10.53 10.25
C ILE A 66 10.68 11.74 9.43
N ASN A 67 9.97 12.09 8.38
CA ASN A 67 10.29 13.23 7.53
C ASN A 67 9.03 13.99 7.10
N SER A 68 8.76 15.10 7.78
CA SER A 68 7.56 15.92 7.54
C SER A 68 7.51 16.61 6.16
N LYS A 69 8.63 16.62 5.41
CA LYS A 69 8.71 17.25 4.09
C LYS A 69 8.28 16.33 2.94
N LEU A 70 8.09 15.03 3.21
CA LEU A 70 7.66 14.09 2.19
C LEU A 70 6.24 14.40 1.69
N ASN A 71 6.08 14.28 0.39
CA ASN A 71 4.79 14.30 -0.29
C ASN A 71 4.40 12.86 -0.64
N PHE A 72 3.12 12.54 -0.51
CA PHE A 72 2.65 11.19 -0.64
C PHE A 72 1.58 11.04 -1.72
N ALA A 73 1.51 9.82 -2.24
CA ALA A 73 0.36 9.32 -2.96
C ALA A 73 -0.03 7.94 -2.42
N ALA A 74 -1.31 7.62 -2.50
CA ALA A 74 -1.88 6.39 -2.01
C ALA A 74 -2.82 5.80 -3.08
N VAL A 75 -2.63 4.54 -3.43
CA VAL A 75 -3.60 3.77 -4.22
C VAL A 75 -4.32 2.81 -3.28
N GLU A 76 -5.64 2.95 -3.13
CA GLU A 76 -6.44 2.13 -2.23
C GLU A 76 -7.82 1.85 -2.81
N ILE A 77 -8.25 0.59 -2.76
CA ILE A 77 -9.52 0.13 -3.33
C ILE A 77 -10.68 0.25 -2.34
N ASN A 78 -10.40 0.21 -1.04
CA ASN A 78 -11.43 0.20 -0.01
C ASN A 78 -11.89 1.62 0.33
N HIS A 79 -13.14 1.93 0.01
CA HIS A 79 -13.74 3.26 0.24
C HIS A 79 -13.64 3.74 1.69
N LYS A 80 -13.93 2.87 2.67
CA LYS A 80 -13.85 3.22 4.10
C LYS A 80 -12.43 3.55 4.54
N ALA A 81 -11.42 2.83 4.02
CA ALA A 81 -10.01 3.12 4.28
C ALA A 81 -9.61 4.48 3.68
N VAL A 82 -10.05 4.76 2.46
CA VAL A 82 -9.85 6.04 1.78
C VAL A 82 -10.46 7.19 2.57
N ASP A 83 -11.67 7.05 3.09
CA ASP A 83 -12.32 8.08 3.91
C ASP A 83 -11.55 8.37 5.19
N ILE A 84 -11.01 7.34 5.84
CA ILE A 84 -10.15 7.51 7.02
C ILE A 84 -8.86 8.25 6.63
N LEU A 85 -8.24 7.87 5.52
CA LEU A 85 -7.01 8.49 5.04
C LEU A 85 -7.20 9.96 4.67
N LYS A 86 -8.29 10.31 3.98
CA LYS A 86 -8.66 11.70 3.63
C LYS A 86 -8.84 12.60 4.86
N ASN A 87 -9.30 12.04 5.97
CA ASN A 87 -9.59 12.78 7.21
C ASN A 87 -8.46 12.69 8.24
N ASP A 88 -7.35 12.03 7.91
CA ASP A 88 -6.23 11.90 8.83
C ASP A 88 -5.50 13.22 9.06
N ALA A 89 -5.33 13.60 10.33
CA ALA A 89 -4.77 14.90 10.71
C ALA A 89 -3.33 15.15 10.22
N LEU A 90 -2.54 14.08 10.01
CA LEU A 90 -1.15 14.19 9.53
C LEU A 90 -1.02 14.16 8.01
N LEU A 91 -1.97 13.50 7.34
CA LEU A 91 -1.84 13.17 5.91
C LEU A 91 -2.75 14.01 5.00
N LYS A 92 -3.90 14.49 5.48
CA LYS A 92 -4.96 15.12 4.68
C LYS A 92 -4.49 16.21 3.70
N ASP A 93 -3.44 16.97 4.07
CA ASP A 93 -2.92 18.07 3.26
C ASP A 93 -1.64 17.69 2.47
N SER A 94 -1.21 16.42 2.51
CA SER A 94 0.05 15.96 1.92
C SER A 94 -0.02 14.64 1.17
N VAL A 95 -1.23 14.12 0.90
CA VAL A 95 -1.42 12.86 0.17
C VAL A 95 -2.36 13.03 -1.01
N ASP A 96 -1.91 12.65 -2.20
CA ASP A 96 -2.77 12.45 -3.38
C ASP A 96 -3.40 11.04 -3.28
N ILE A 97 -4.73 10.94 -3.26
CA ILE A 97 -5.42 9.65 -3.06
C ILE A 97 -6.07 9.20 -4.36
N TYR A 98 -5.69 8.01 -4.82
CA TYR A 98 -6.29 7.30 -5.94
C TYR A 98 -7.17 6.17 -5.41
N GLU A 99 -8.49 6.43 -5.32
CA GLU A 99 -9.50 5.47 -4.87
C GLU A 99 -9.84 4.50 -6.01
N GLN A 100 -9.00 3.48 -6.17
CA GLN A 100 -9.14 2.50 -7.23
C GLN A 100 -8.32 1.25 -6.96
N SER A 101 -8.55 0.20 -7.75
CA SER A 101 -7.72 -1.00 -7.74
C SER A 101 -6.30 -0.71 -8.22
N ILE A 102 -5.32 -1.33 -7.58
CA ILE A 102 -3.92 -1.35 -8.04
C ILE A 102 -3.84 -1.95 -9.47
N VAL A 103 -4.67 -2.95 -9.74
CA VAL A 103 -4.71 -3.64 -11.05
C VAL A 103 -5.18 -2.68 -12.16
N GLU A 104 -6.04 -1.73 -11.85
CA GLU A 104 -6.57 -0.74 -12.78
C GLU A 104 -5.82 0.60 -12.76
N TYR A 105 -5.06 0.87 -11.69
CA TYR A 105 -4.31 2.13 -11.56
C TYR A 105 -3.41 2.35 -12.78
N ASN A 106 -3.50 3.54 -13.38
CA ASN A 106 -2.64 3.94 -14.49
C ASN A 106 -1.70 5.05 -14.01
N PRO A 107 -0.37 4.80 -13.91
CA PRO A 107 0.59 5.80 -13.45
C PRO A 107 0.68 7.00 -14.40
N GLU A 108 0.21 8.17 -13.94
CA GLU A 108 0.34 9.45 -14.65
C GLU A 108 1.51 10.29 -14.13
N LYS A 109 1.93 10.02 -12.90
CA LYS A 109 3.06 10.67 -12.23
C LYS A 109 4.07 9.61 -11.80
N MET A 110 5.33 10.02 -11.70
CA MET A 110 6.40 9.24 -11.09
C MET A 110 6.78 9.85 -9.73
N TYR A 111 7.11 8.99 -8.78
CA TYR A 111 7.53 9.33 -7.42
C TYR A 111 8.95 8.85 -7.17
N ASP A 112 9.69 9.48 -6.27
CA ASP A 112 11.07 9.06 -5.99
C ASP A 112 11.13 7.65 -5.41
N LEU A 113 10.13 7.26 -4.61
CA LEU A 113 9.96 5.92 -4.05
C LEU A 113 8.54 5.39 -4.34
N ALA A 114 8.44 4.26 -5.01
CA ALA A 114 7.19 3.49 -5.11
C ALA A 114 7.31 2.23 -4.24
N PHE A 115 6.25 1.88 -3.49
CA PHE A 115 6.33 0.70 -2.64
C PHE A 115 5.00 -0.03 -2.43
N THR A 116 5.13 -1.29 -1.97
CA THR A 116 4.06 -2.13 -1.45
C THR A 116 4.51 -2.78 -0.15
N ALA A 117 3.57 -3.00 0.78
CA ALA A 117 3.88 -3.61 2.08
C ALA A 117 2.76 -4.56 2.53
N GLY A 118 2.94 -5.86 2.33
CA GLY A 118 1.98 -6.91 2.68
C GLY A 118 0.74 -6.93 1.77
N VAL A 119 0.89 -6.59 0.50
CA VAL A 119 -0.19 -6.45 -0.50
C VAL A 119 -0.11 -7.52 -1.59
N LEU A 120 1.08 -7.82 -2.09
CA LEU A 120 1.25 -8.70 -3.26
C LEU A 120 0.71 -10.11 -3.03
N ILE A 121 0.73 -10.60 -1.80
CA ILE A 121 0.12 -11.87 -1.40
C ILE A 121 -1.40 -11.91 -1.64
N HIS A 122 -2.04 -10.75 -1.78
CA HIS A 122 -3.49 -10.59 -1.97
C HIS A 122 -3.86 -10.22 -3.42
N ILE A 123 -2.91 -10.17 -4.33
CA ILE A 123 -3.13 -9.91 -5.74
C ILE A 123 -3.34 -11.24 -6.47
N ASN A 124 -4.29 -11.28 -7.41
CA ASN A 124 -4.44 -12.44 -8.29
C ASN A 124 -3.10 -12.71 -9.00
N PRO A 125 -2.58 -13.96 -8.98
CA PRO A 125 -1.31 -14.29 -9.63
C PRO A 125 -1.21 -13.85 -11.09
N ASP A 126 -2.30 -13.90 -11.85
CA ASP A 126 -2.35 -13.49 -13.26
C ASP A 126 -2.15 -11.96 -13.44
N GLU A 127 -2.38 -11.17 -12.39
CA GLU A 127 -2.22 -9.71 -12.40
C GLU A 127 -0.89 -9.24 -11.78
N LEU A 128 -0.10 -10.11 -11.17
CA LEU A 128 1.16 -9.70 -10.51
C LEU A 128 2.13 -9.00 -11.46
N GLN A 129 2.27 -9.49 -12.69
CA GLN A 129 3.14 -8.85 -13.67
C GLN A 129 2.69 -7.41 -14.01
N ASN A 130 1.37 -7.21 -14.15
CA ASN A 130 0.77 -5.91 -14.36
C ASN A 130 1.06 -4.95 -13.17
N VAL A 131 0.95 -5.45 -11.93
CA VAL A 131 1.25 -4.66 -10.71
C VAL A 131 2.74 -4.30 -10.64
N TYR A 132 3.65 -5.21 -10.98
CA TYR A 132 5.10 -4.91 -11.03
C TYR A 132 5.43 -3.83 -12.06
N GLU A 133 4.80 -3.87 -13.24
CA GLU A 133 4.98 -2.83 -14.25
C GLU A 133 4.47 -1.46 -13.78
N LYS A 134 3.35 -1.44 -13.03
CA LYS A 134 2.81 -0.19 -12.45
C LYS A 134 3.72 0.39 -11.39
N LEU A 135 4.26 -0.44 -10.50
CA LEU A 135 5.28 -0.03 -9.52
C LEU A 135 6.50 0.57 -10.22
N TYR A 136 7.00 -0.10 -11.28
CA TYR A 136 8.13 0.38 -12.06
C TYR A 136 7.84 1.72 -12.74
N LYS A 137 6.69 1.84 -13.42
CA LYS A 137 6.27 3.07 -14.10
C LYS A 137 6.00 4.24 -13.15
N SER A 138 5.69 3.95 -11.89
CA SER A 138 5.47 4.96 -10.83
C SER A 138 6.75 5.40 -10.13
N SER A 139 7.88 4.74 -10.38
CA SER A 139 9.15 4.99 -9.68
C SER A 139 10.14 5.78 -10.52
N LYS A 140 10.70 6.86 -9.95
CA LYS A 140 11.84 7.59 -10.52
C LYS A 140 13.20 7.01 -10.09
N LYS A 141 13.30 6.56 -8.82
CA LYS A 141 14.59 6.22 -8.21
C LYS A 141 14.56 4.84 -7.54
N TYR A 142 13.55 4.59 -6.69
CA TYR A 142 13.54 3.42 -5.82
C TYR A 142 12.21 2.70 -5.86
N ILE A 143 12.28 1.37 -5.81
CA ILE A 143 11.13 0.49 -5.56
C ILE A 143 11.41 -0.28 -4.27
N CYS A 144 10.49 -0.26 -3.32
CA CYS A 144 10.56 -1.07 -2.11
C CYS A 144 9.43 -2.09 -2.10
N VAL A 145 9.78 -3.36 -1.93
CA VAL A 145 8.83 -4.47 -1.82
C VAL A 145 9.00 -5.09 -0.43
N ALA A 146 8.11 -4.74 0.49
CA ALA A 146 8.10 -5.23 1.87
C ALA A 146 7.00 -6.30 2.03
N GLU A 147 7.27 -7.50 1.56
CA GLU A 147 6.29 -8.57 1.41
C GLU A 147 6.71 -9.85 2.15
N TYR A 148 5.76 -10.76 2.31
CA TYR A 148 6.05 -12.10 2.80
C TYR A 148 6.89 -12.87 1.78
N TYR A 149 7.93 -13.53 2.26
CA TYR A 149 8.81 -14.34 1.43
C TYR A 149 8.62 -15.83 1.72
N ASN A 150 8.52 -16.62 0.64
CA ASN A 150 8.68 -18.07 0.69
C ASN A 150 9.56 -18.50 -0.51
N PRO A 151 10.56 -19.38 -0.30
CA PRO A 151 11.47 -19.82 -1.38
C PRO A 151 10.78 -20.65 -2.47
N SER A 152 9.58 -21.15 -2.19
CA SER A 152 8.75 -21.91 -3.15
C SER A 152 7.34 -21.32 -3.19
N PRO A 153 6.66 -21.34 -4.35
CA PRO A 153 5.26 -20.97 -4.41
C PRO A 153 4.42 -21.83 -3.46
N VAL A 154 3.63 -21.18 -2.60
CA VAL A 154 2.74 -21.84 -1.64
C VAL A 154 1.38 -21.15 -1.64
N THR A 155 0.32 -21.95 -1.45
CA THR A 155 -1.00 -21.43 -1.15
C THR A 155 -1.14 -21.32 0.37
N VAL A 156 -1.37 -20.13 0.88
CA VAL A 156 -1.56 -19.88 2.31
C VAL A 156 -3.03 -19.62 2.58
N THR A 157 -3.61 -20.41 3.50
CA THR A 157 -4.94 -20.13 4.00
C THR A 157 -4.92 -18.85 4.82
N TYR A 158 -5.58 -17.82 4.32
CA TYR A 158 -5.66 -16.54 5.02
C TYR A 158 -7.03 -16.40 5.71
N ARG A 159 -7.05 -16.58 7.04
CA ARG A 159 -8.25 -16.46 7.89
C ARG A 159 -9.45 -17.26 7.39
N GLY A 160 -9.21 -18.52 7.00
CA GLY A 160 -10.24 -19.42 6.51
C GLY A 160 -10.51 -19.32 4.99
N ASN A 161 -9.89 -18.39 4.29
CA ASN A 161 -9.98 -18.28 2.82
C ASN A 161 -8.79 -18.97 2.17
N GLN A 162 -9.05 -19.86 1.23
CA GLN A 162 -8.00 -20.68 0.56
C GLN A 162 -7.47 -20.08 -0.74
N GLU A 163 -8.19 -19.12 -1.32
CA GLU A 163 -7.87 -18.52 -2.63
C GLU A 163 -7.34 -17.07 -2.51
N ARG A 164 -6.55 -16.77 -1.43
CA ARG A 164 -6.11 -15.41 -1.12
C ARG A 164 -4.60 -15.37 -0.90
#